data_7369e0447afd42b78704993e74e8193f
#
_entry.id   7369e0447afd42b78704993e74e8193f
#
_cell.length_a   1.000
_cell.length_b   1.000
_cell.length_c   1.000
_cell.angle_alpha   90.00
_cell.angle_beta   90.00
_cell.angle_gamma   90.00
#
_symmetry.space_group_name_H-M   'P 1'
#
loop_
_entity.id
_entity.type
_entity.pdbx_description
1 polymer ?
#
loop_
_entity_poly.entity_id
_entity_poly.type
_entity_poly.pdbx_seq_one_letter_code
_entity_poly.pdbx_strand_id
1 'polypeptide(L)'
;MPGMGSDTPSELLNLVRRGHAYSRRGEYGRAVEAFGDAIDLDPADAELYFHRGNALAAAGKHADAVADFTRAIERNPDYAEAYHNRATAEVDSGDLDAALADYTRSIELAPDDPDPVNGRAAVYSRQKNYDAAFADYEAALALAPDTFRSYFNRGNALSALGRHEEAVTDYTHAVRVNPRHPRAYLYRALSLDALGKPDEAVADLTTALRLNPTGAEAFWQRARVWAGRGEHEKAVSDFTWLLRIDPKHPDALNLRGVEYAELREHAKAVADFTRAVALDPDDPAPRFNRGLSHVRTKNLPAAIDDFTEVIRLTPDDPAAFVQRGYALHEQREAERAVADFTRAIELNPEGGRAYFGRALVHRRKGDLPAALADASAAIERNPKSDSAFNLRASIRYQLGDFATALADHLTAVEIDPDDPATLNHVAWVRATCPQDDLRDGSAALRDALRACELTDHAAPGYVDTLAAAYAELGRFEDAVKWQQKAAELAPEASKPEYESRLALYREGKPFRDAIEAPAAEPTGDAEGESSNRNGV
;
A
#
# COMPACT_ATOMS: atom_id res chain seq x y z
N MET A 1 -84.06 -13.57 -13.59
CA MET A 1 -82.63 -13.48 -13.71
C MET A 1 -82.30 -12.09 -14.20
N PRO A 2 -81.83 -11.13 -13.37
CA PRO A 2 -81.33 -9.89 -13.85
C PRO A 2 -79.83 -9.87 -13.82
N GLY A 3 -79.21 -9.43 -14.94
CA GLY A 3 -78.13 -8.47 -15.07
C GLY A 3 -76.82 -8.81 -14.39
N MET A 4 -75.96 -9.61 -15.05
CA MET A 4 -74.49 -9.56 -14.87
C MET A 4 -73.87 -9.24 -16.24
N GLY A 5 -73.61 -7.94 -16.50
CA GLY A 5 -73.01 -7.59 -17.81
C GLY A 5 -72.74 -6.15 -18.06
N SER A 6 -72.47 -5.27 -17.04
CA SER A 6 -72.16 -3.89 -17.30
C SER A 6 -71.03 -3.25 -16.45
N ASP A 7 -70.43 -3.98 -15.49
CA ASP A 7 -69.42 -3.39 -14.59
C ASP A 7 -67.99 -3.84 -14.87
N THR A 8 -67.77 -4.91 -15.64
CA THR A 8 -66.43 -5.45 -15.92
C THR A 8 -65.43 -4.45 -16.55
N PRO A 9 -65.80 -3.62 -17.54
CA PRO A 9 -64.84 -2.62 -18.08
C PRO A 9 -64.50 -1.51 -17.07
N SER A 10 -65.42 -1.13 -16.20
CA SER A 10 -65.19 -0.15 -15.14
C SER A 10 -64.30 -0.71 -14.02
N GLU A 11 -64.51 -1.97 -13.69
CA GLU A 11 -63.71 -2.71 -12.69
C GLU A 11 -62.28 -2.94 -13.18
N LEU A 12 -62.09 -3.39 -14.42
CA LEU A 12 -60.79 -3.54 -15.06
C LEU A 12 -59.99 -2.24 -15.02
N LEU A 13 -60.60 -1.12 -15.49
CA LEU A 13 -59.96 0.18 -15.49
C LEU A 13 -59.55 0.64 -14.08
N ASN A 14 -60.38 0.33 -13.09
CA ASN A 14 -60.09 0.68 -11.70
C ASN A 14 -58.91 -0.12 -11.14
N LEU A 15 -58.80 -1.44 -11.42
CA LEU A 15 -57.69 -2.30 -11.05
C LEU A 15 -56.38 -1.84 -11.68
N VAL A 16 -56.37 -1.50 -12.98
CA VAL A 16 -55.22 -0.97 -13.69
C VAL A 16 -54.74 0.34 -13.08
N ARG A 17 -55.67 1.26 -12.79
CA ARG A 17 -55.31 2.54 -12.12
C ARG A 17 -54.73 2.34 -10.73
N ARG A 18 -55.25 1.37 -9.96
CA ARG A 18 -54.72 0.99 -8.64
C ARG A 18 -53.32 0.40 -8.77
N GLY A 19 -53.08 -0.49 -9.72
CA GLY A 19 -51.77 -1.09 -9.99
C GLY A 19 -50.73 -0.02 -10.29
N HIS A 20 -51.02 0.93 -11.19
CA HIS A 20 -50.14 2.06 -11.47
C HIS A 20 -49.94 2.99 -10.27
N ALA A 21 -50.97 3.21 -9.44
CA ALA A 21 -50.84 4.02 -8.24
C ALA A 21 -49.92 3.37 -7.21
N TYR A 22 -50.02 2.06 -7.01
CA TYR A 22 -49.13 1.28 -6.13
C TYR A 22 -47.69 1.27 -6.65
N SER A 23 -47.50 1.05 -7.97
CA SER A 23 -46.15 1.11 -8.59
C SER A 23 -45.49 2.45 -8.36
N ARG A 24 -46.20 3.59 -8.53
CA ARG A 24 -45.66 4.94 -8.27
C ARG A 24 -45.28 5.18 -6.82
N ARG A 25 -45.89 4.46 -5.86
CA ARG A 25 -45.57 4.55 -4.43
C ARG A 25 -44.49 3.56 -3.98
N GLY A 26 -43.95 2.74 -4.90
CA GLY A 26 -43.02 1.67 -4.56
C GLY A 26 -43.65 0.46 -3.86
N GLU A 27 -45.00 0.37 -3.83
CA GLU A 27 -45.76 -0.71 -3.23
C GLU A 27 -45.91 -1.87 -4.23
N TYR A 28 -44.81 -2.40 -4.74
CA TYR A 28 -44.78 -3.33 -5.88
C TYR A 28 -45.57 -4.62 -5.66
N GLY A 29 -45.55 -5.17 -4.45
CA GLY A 29 -46.37 -6.37 -4.13
C GLY A 29 -47.84 -6.13 -4.38
N ARG A 30 -48.39 -4.96 -3.93
CA ARG A 30 -49.80 -4.60 -4.18
C ARG A 30 -50.06 -4.26 -5.64
N ALA A 31 -49.06 -3.75 -6.35
CA ALA A 31 -49.20 -3.52 -7.80
C ALA A 31 -49.33 -4.86 -8.54
N VAL A 32 -48.54 -5.87 -8.19
CA VAL A 32 -48.61 -7.23 -8.75
C VAL A 32 -49.98 -7.86 -8.50
N GLU A 33 -50.53 -7.73 -7.28
CA GLU A 33 -51.89 -8.21 -6.97
C GLU A 33 -52.95 -7.50 -7.83
N ALA A 34 -52.94 -6.17 -7.89
CA ALA A 34 -53.92 -5.41 -8.65
C ALA A 34 -53.88 -5.69 -10.17
N PHE A 35 -52.69 -5.87 -10.75
CA PHE A 35 -52.55 -6.29 -12.15
C PHE A 35 -52.93 -7.77 -12.32
N GLY A 36 -52.70 -8.62 -11.32
CA GLY A 36 -53.17 -10.00 -11.30
C GLY A 36 -54.69 -10.09 -11.41
N ASP A 37 -55.39 -9.35 -10.54
CA ASP A 37 -56.88 -9.26 -10.57
C ASP A 37 -57.38 -8.72 -11.93
N ALA A 38 -56.65 -7.77 -12.52
CA ALA A 38 -56.96 -7.23 -13.85
C ALA A 38 -56.80 -8.31 -14.96
N ILE A 39 -55.74 -9.11 -14.90
CA ILE A 39 -55.50 -10.23 -15.84
C ILE A 39 -56.61 -11.29 -15.74
N ASP A 40 -57.12 -11.54 -14.54
CA ASP A 40 -58.24 -12.50 -14.36
C ASP A 40 -59.52 -12.02 -15.05
N LEU A 41 -59.70 -10.68 -15.21
CA LEU A 41 -60.83 -10.10 -15.95
C LEU A 41 -60.60 -10.06 -17.47
N ASP A 42 -59.37 -9.80 -17.90
CA ASP A 42 -58.99 -9.81 -19.32
C ASP A 42 -57.64 -10.51 -19.54
N PRO A 43 -57.61 -11.83 -19.65
CA PRO A 43 -56.37 -12.58 -19.85
C PRO A 43 -55.80 -12.49 -21.28
N ALA A 44 -56.46 -11.78 -22.21
CA ALA A 44 -55.98 -11.59 -23.57
C ALA A 44 -55.15 -10.30 -23.75
N ASP A 45 -55.27 -9.36 -22.80
CA ASP A 45 -54.61 -8.10 -22.87
C ASP A 45 -53.09 -8.22 -22.56
N ALA A 46 -52.24 -7.94 -23.55
CA ALA A 46 -50.79 -7.98 -23.43
C ALA A 46 -50.24 -6.92 -22.45
N GLU A 47 -50.88 -5.75 -22.38
CA GLU A 47 -50.45 -4.65 -21.54
C GLU A 47 -50.52 -4.99 -20.04
N LEU A 48 -51.52 -5.77 -19.63
CA LEU A 48 -51.66 -6.18 -18.23
C LEU A 48 -50.48 -7.04 -17.77
N TYR A 49 -50.04 -8.00 -18.58
CA TYR A 49 -48.86 -8.81 -18.30
C TYR A 49 -47.59 -7.95 -18.31
N PHE A 50 -47.45 -7.03 -19.26
CA PHE A 50 -46.35 -6.09 -19.31
C PHE A 50 -46.26 -5.21 -18.05
N HIS A 51 -47.37 -4.68 -17.58
CA HIS A 51 -47.40 -3.85 -16.37
C HIS A 51 -47.14 -4.68 -15.10
N ARG A 52 -47.62 -5.93 -15.01
CA ARG A 52 -47.31 -6.82 -13.90
C ARG A 52 -45.84 -7.25 -13.94
N GLY A 53 -45.30 -7.55 -15.12
CA GLY A 53 -43.89 -7.83 -15.33
C GLY A 53 -42.97 -6.67 -14.86
N ASN A 54 -43.35 -5.44 -15.17
CA ASN A 54 -42.64 -4.26 -14.68
C ASN A 54 -42.68 -4.14 -13.14
N ALA A 55 -43.81 -4.41 -12.52
CA ALA A 55 -43.93 -4.40 -11.07
C ALA A 55 -43.15 -5.54 -10.41
N LEU A 56 -43.09 -6.70 -11.03
CA LEU A 56 -42.27 -7.86 -10.58
C LEU A 56 -40.79 -7.57 -10.69
N ALA A 57 -40.31 -7.00 -11.82
CA ALA A 57 -38.95 -6.60 -12.01
C ALA A 57 -38.52 -5.57 -10.96
N ALA A 58 -39.36 -4.55 -10.74
CA ALA A 58 -39.12 -3.53 -9.71
C ALA A 58 -39.13 -4.09 -8.26
N ALA A 59 -39.83 -5.23 -8.03
CA ALA A 59 -39.80 -5.97 -6.77
C ALA A 59 -38.58 -6.91 -6.65
N GLY A 60 -37.68 -6.98 -7.64
CA GLY A 60 -36.53 -7.89 -7.68
C GLY A 60 -36.88 -9.34 -8.04
N LYS A 61 -38.11 -9.59 -8.53
CA LYS A 61 -38.61 -10.93 -8.94
C LYS A 61 -38.39 -11.14 -10.44
N HIS A 62 -37.12 -11.17 -10.86
CA HIS A 62 -36.74 -11.13 -12.28
C HIS A 62 -37.26 -12.33 -13.08
N ALA A 63 -37.22 -13.55 -12.53
CA ALA A 63 -37.71 -14.73 -13.21
C ALA A 63 -39.23 -14.66 -13.45
N ASP A 64 -40.02 -14.18 -12.48
CA ASP A 64 -41.47 -13.99 -12.64
C ASP A 64 -41.76 -12.88 -13.67
N ALA A 65 -40.93 -11.81 -13.68
CA ALA A 65 -41.05 -10.74 -14.67
C ALA A 65 -40.79 -11.25 -16.10
N VAL A 66 -39.76 -12.08 -16.33
CA VAL A 66 -39.48 -12.73 -17.61
C VAL A 66 -40.68 -13.56 -18.08
N ALA A 67 -41.30 -14.31 -17.17
CA ALA A 67 -42.48 -15.09 -17.50
C ALA A 67 -43.68 -14.21 -17.95
N ASP A 68 -43.91 -13.08 -17.28
CA ASP A 68 -44.97 -12.16 -17.65
C ASP A 68 -44.70 -11.38 -18.94
N PHE A 69 -43.47 -10.92 -19.16
CA PHE A 69 -43.10 -10.34 -20.45
C PHE A 69 -43.21 -11.34 -21.59
N THR A 70 -42.89 -12.62 -21.37
CA THR A 70 -43.10 -13.69 -22.34
C THR A 70 -44.59 -13.83 -22.71
N ARG A 71 -45.50 -13.80 -21.72
CA ARG A 71 -46.93 -13.80 -21.97
C ARG A 71 -47.44 -12.57 -22.71
N ALA A 72 -46.85 -11.40 -22.41
CA ALA A 72 -47.13 -10.16 -23.15
C ALA A 72 -46.74 -10.30 -24.63
N ILE A 73 -45.55 -10.82 -24.92
CA ILE A 73 -45.03 -11.05 -26.28
C ILE A 73 -45.83 -12.12 -27.02
N GLU A 74 -46.24 -13.19 -26.36
CA GLU A 74 -47.13 -14.22 -26.98
C GLU A 74 -48.47 -13.65 -27.46
N ARG A 75 -48.96 -12.57 -26.80
CA ARG A 75 -50.21 -11.90 -27.14
C ARG A 75 -50.01 -10.78 -28.16
N ASN A 76 -48.87 -10.12 -28.07
CA ASN A 76 -48.45 -9.06 -29.00
C ASN A 76 -46.99 -9.28 -29.43
N PRO A 77 -46.73 -10.03 -30.52
CA PRO A 77 -45.37 -10.33 -30.99
C PRO A 77 -44.56 -9.09 -31.47
N ASP A 78 -45.23 -7.97 -31.68
CA ASP A 78 -44.59 -6.70 -32.10
C ASP A 78 -44.43 -5.71 -30.92
N TYR A 79 -44.48 -6.17 -29.68
CA TYR A 79 -44.36 -5.35 -28.49
C TYR A 79 -42.90 -5.09 -28.14
N ALA A 80 -42.28 -4.09 -28.80
CA ALA A 80 -40.85 -3.75 -28.66
C ALA A 80 -40.43 -3.54 -27.23
N GLU A 81 -41.25 -2.79 -26.42
CA GLU A 81 -40.92 -2.49 -25.01
C GLU A 81 -40.94 -3.76 -24.12
N ALA A 82 -41.80 -4.75 -24.45
CA ALA A 82 -41.84 -6.01 -23.73
C ALA A 82 -40.57 -6.83 -23.95
N TYR A 83 -40.05 -6.87 -25.18
CA TYR A 83 -38.72 -7.44 -25.46
C TYR A 83 -37.62 -6.72 -24.73
N HIS A 84 -37.57 -5.37 -24.78
CA HIS A 84 -36.60 -4.57 -24.05
C HIS A 84 -36.60 -4.87 -22.54
N ASN A 85 -37.77 -4.90 -21.92
CA ASN A 85 -37.89 -5.11 -20.47
C ASN A 85 -37.62 -6.58 -20.08
N ARG A 86 -37.96 -7.54 -20.95
CA ARG A 86 -37.59 -8.95 -20.76
C ARG A 86 -36.06 -9.11 -20.80
N ALA A 87 -35.41 -8.54 -21.81
CA ALA A 87 -33.94 -8.51 -21.91
C ALA A 87 -33.29 -7.93 -20.66
N THR A 88 -33.81 -6.82 -20.13
CA THR A 88 -33.31 -6.21 -18.89
C THR A 88 -33.44 -7.17 -17.70
N ALA A 89 -34.58 -7.87 -17.56
CA ALA A 89 -34.79 -8.83 -16.50
C ALA A 89 -33.91 -10.09 -16.67
N GLU A 90 -33.62 -10.51 -17.89
CA GLU A 90 -32.67 -11.58 -18.21
C GLU A 90 -31.24 -11.22 -17.86
N VAL A 91 -30.80 -9.98 -18.11
CA VAL A 91 -29.49 -9.46 -17.66
C VAL A 91 -29.37 -9.55 -16.14
N ASP A 92 -30.41 -9.18 -15.39
CA ASP A 92 -30.43 -9.24 -13.94
C ASP A 92 -30.50 -10.69 -13.41
N SER A 93 -31.05 -11.62 -14.20
CA SER A 93 -31.06 -13.06 -13.92
C SER A 93 -29.77 -13.77 -14.36
N GLY A 94 -28.90 -13.09 -15.14
CA GLY A 94 -27.63 -13.61 -15.64
C GLY A 94 -27.69 -14.31 -16.99
N ASP A 95 -28.86 -14.35 -17.67
CA ASP A 95 -29.00 -14.93 -19.02
C ASP A 95 -28.68 -13.87 -20.09
N LEU A 96 -27.38 -13.70 -20.34
CA LEU A 96 -26.90 -12.67 -21.27
C LEU A 96 -27.21 -12.99 -22.74
N ASP A 97 -27.29 -14.25 -23.12
CA ASP A 97 -27.54 -14.64 -24.51
C ASP A 97 -29.01 -14.44 -24.88
N ALA A 98 -29.93 -14.79 -24.01
CA ALA A 98 -31.35 -14.46 -24.18
C ALA A 98 -31.57 -12.94 -24.27
N ALA A 99 -30.93 -12.17 -23.37
CA ALA A 99 -31.01 -10.72 -23.38
C ALA A 99 -30.53 -10.10 -24.71
N LEU A 100 -29.42 -10.61 -25.30
CA LEU A 100 -28.96 -10.15 -26.62
C LEU A 100 -29.98 -10.40 -27.74
N ALA A 101 -30.62 -11.55 -27.74
CA ALA A 101 -31.65 -11.88 -28.72
C ALA A 101 -32.85 -10.92 -28.57
N ASP A 102 -33.31 -10.69 -27.35
CA ASP A 102 -34.45 -9.83 -27.07
C ASP A 102 -34.16 -8.35 -27.33
N TYR A 103 -32.99 -7.83 -26.94
CA TYR A 103 -32.61 -6.46 -27.34
C TYR A 103 -32.54 -6.32 -28.86
N THR A 104 -32.00 -7.32 -29.56
CA THR A 104 -31.95 -7.30 -31.03
C THR A 104 -33.35 -7.26 -31.62
N ARG A 105 -34.29 -8.04 -31.10
CA ARG A 105 -35.69 -8.03 -31.55
C ARG A 105 -36.36 -6.69 -31.25
N SER A 106 -36.13 -6.12 -30.06
CA SER A 106 -36.64 -4.77 -29.70
C SER A 106 -36.15 -3.70 -30.67
N ILE A 107 -34.83 -3.72 -31.04
CA ILE A 107 -34.23 -2.79 -32.01
C ILE A 107 -34.85 -2.95 -33.41
N GLU A 108 -35.10 -4.19 -33.87
CA GLU A 108 -35.77 -4.44 -35.13
C GLU A 108 -37.18 -3.84 -35.19
N LEU A 109 -37.92 -3.91 -34.07
CA LEU A 109 -39.29 -3.40 -33.96
C LEU A 109 -39.34 -1.88 -33.77
N ALA A 110 -38.35 -1.31 -33.08
CA ALA A 110 -38.28 0.14 -32.78
C ALA A 110 -36.83 0.63 -33.01
N PRO A 111 -36.42 0.83 -34.29
CA PRO A 111 -35.02 1.15 -34.61
C PRO A 111 -34.58 2.58 -34.20
N ASP A 112 -35.53 3.46 -33.89
CA ASP A 112 -35.25 4.83 -33.44
C ASP A 112 -35.16 4.94 -31.91
N ASP A 113 -35.38 3.86 -31.16
CA ASP A 113 -35.26 3.84 -29.70
C ASP A 113 -33.80 3.56 -29.29
N PRO A 114 -33.11 4.50 -28.61
CA PRO A 114 -31.73 4.31 -28.15
C PRO A 114 -31.60 3.35 -26.97
N ASP A 115 -32.66 3.13 -26.18
CA ASP A 115 -32.57 2.37 -24.91
C ASP A 115 -32.20 0.89 -25.13
N PRO A 116 -32.86 0.12 -26.03
CA PRO A 116 -32.47 -1.26 -26.28
C PRO A 116 -31.07 -1.39 -26.93
N VAL A 117 -30.65 -0.42 -27.77
CA VAL A 117 -29.31 -0.37 -28.34
C VAL A 117 -28.26 -0.20 -27.24
N ASN A 118 -28.47 0.74 -26.34
CA ASN A 118 -27.57 0.93 -25.17
C ASN A 118 -27.60 -0.28 -24.21
N GLY A 119 -28.75 -0.95 -24.05
CA GLY A 119 -28.89 -2.18 -23.28
C GLY A 119 -28.04 -3.31 -23.84
N ARG A 120 -28.14 -3.53 -25.18
CA ARG A 120 -27.33 -4.52 -25.90
C ARG A 120 -25.83 -4.24 -25.80
N ALA A 121 -25.43 -2.99 -25.97
CA ALA A 121 -24.04 -2.54 -25.77
C ALA A 121 -23.50 -2.89 -24.37
N ALA A 122 -24.30 -2.68 -23.34
CA ALA A 122 -23.91 -3.02 -21.98
C ALA A 122 -23.75 -4.53 -21.78
N VAL A 123 -24.57 -5.36 -22.42
CA VAL A 123 -24.41 -6.83 -22.39
C VAL A 123 -23.13 -7.24 -23.13
N TYR A 124 -22.85 -6.71 -24.31
CA TYR A 124 -21.59 -6.95 -25.04
C TYR A 124 -20.38 -6.56 -24.19
N SER A 125 -20.42 -5.43 -23.47
CA SER A 125 -19.35 -5.02 -22.56
C SER A 125 -19.13 -6.03 -21.41
N ARG A 126 -20.22 -6.58 -20.83
CA ARG A 126 -20.14 -7.65 -19.82
C ARG A 126 -19.50 -8.93 -20.37
N GLN A 127 -19.79 -9.27 -21.61
CA GLN A 127 -19.18 -10.41 -22.31
C GLN A 127 -17.75 -10.07 -22.83
N LYS A 128 -17.24 -8.88 -22.57
CA LYS A 128 -15.94 -8.36 -23.07
C LYS A 128 -15.84 -8.29 -24.59
N ASN A 129 -16.96 -8.28 -25.29
CA ASN A 129 -17.04 -8.02 -26.75
C ASN A 129 -17.11 -6.49 -26.97
N TYR A 130 -15.98 -5.84 -26.77
CA TYR A 130 -15.92 -4.37 -26.76
C TYR A 130 -16.16 -3.75 -28.14
N ASP A 131 -15.77 -4.43 -29.23
CA ASP A 131 -15.99 -3.91 -30.59
C ASP A 131 -17.49 -3.76 -30.88
N ALA A 132 -18.28 -4.79 -30.58
CA ALA A 132 -19.74 -4.74 -30.71
C ALA A 132 -20.37 -3.72 -29.75
N ALA A 133 -19.86 -3.65 -28.50
CA ALA A 133 -20.35 -2.70 -27.52
C ALA A 133 -20.14 -1.25 -27.98
N PHE A 134 -18.97 -0.90 -28.50
CA PHE A 134 -18.69 0.47 -28.98
C PHE A 134 -19.55 0.83 -30.19
N ALA A 135 -19.72 -0.09 -31.13
CA ALA A 135 -20.61 0.13 -32.28
C ALA A 135 -22.04 0.46 -31.84
N ASP A 136 -22.58 -0.28 -30.88
CA ASP A 136 -23.90 -0.04 -30.32
C ASP A 136 -23.98 1.25 -29.49
N TYR A 137 -22.96 1.59 -28.67
CA TYR A 137 -22.91 2.87 -27.95
C TYR A 137 -22.87 4.06 -28.92
N GLU A 138 -22.12 3.98 -30.02
CA GLU A 138 -22.08 5.02 -31.05
C GLU A 138 -23.46 5.16 -31.72
N ALA A 139 -24.12 4.04 -32.06
CA ALA A 139 -25.46 4.04 -32.62
C ALA A 139 -26.47 4.67 -31.64
N ALA A 140 -26.45 4.29 -30.36
CA ALA A 140 -27.32 4.88 -29.34
C ALA A 140 -27.10 6.39 -29.17
N LEU A 141 -25.84 6.85 -29.21
CA LEU A 141 -25.48 8.26 -29.12
C LEU A 141 -25.86 9.05 -30.41
N ALA A 142 -25.85 8.39 -31.57
CA ALA A 142 -26.36 9.01 -32.81
C ALA A 142 -27.89 9.24 -32.74
N LEU A 143 -28.62 8.31 -32.14
CA LEU A 143 -30.07 8.45 -31.91
C LEU A 143 -30.39 9.48 -30.81
N ALA A 144 -29.63 9.51 -29.72
CA ALA A 144 -29.83 10.40 -28.58
C ALA A 144 -28.51 10.97 -28.05
N PRO A 145 -28.02 12.10 -28.61
CA PRO A 145 -26.71 12.67 -28.26
C PRO A 145 -26.57 13.15 -26.80
N ASP A 146 -27.64 13.41 -26.10
CA ASP A 146 -27.63 13.88 -24.71
C ASP A 146 -28.06 12.81 -23.72
N THR A 147 -27.72 11.53 -23.98
CA THR A 147 -28.06 10.40 -23.12
C THR A 147 -26.97 10.14 -22.09
N PHE A 148 -27.25 10.40 -20.80
CA PHE A 148 -26.36 10.09 -19.70
C PHE A 148 -25.89 8.64 -19.70
N ARG A 149 -26.82 7.69 -19.91
CA ARG A 149 -26.59 6.25 -19.79
C ARG A 149 -25.54 5.75 -20.79
N SER A 150 -25.62 6.20 -22.06
CA SER A 150 -24.69 5.76 -23.11
C SER A 150 -23.27 6.25 -22.85
N TYR A 151 -23.08 7.53 -22.50
CA TYR A 151 -21.77 8.05 -22.13
C TYR A 151 -21.21 7.36 -20.88
N PHE A 152 -22.02 7.20 -19.84
CA PHE A 152 -21.58 6.58 -18.60
C PHE A 152 -21.15 5.12 -18.81
N ASN A 153 -21.94 4.33 -19.54
CA ASN A 153 -21.65 2.93 -19.81
C ASN A 153 -20.45 2.75 -20.76
N ARG A 154 -20.34 3.60 -21.81
CA ARG A 154 -19.18 3.58 -22.71
C ARG A 154 -17.91 3.99 -21.97
N GLY A 155 -17.97 4.99 -21.09
CA GLY A 155 -16.89 5.36 -20.19
C GLY A 155 -16.44 4.21 -19.29
N ASN A 156 -17.37 3.41 -18.75
CA ASN A 156 -17.04 2.22 -17.98
C ASN A 156 -16.31 1.16 -18.83
N ALA A 157 -16.77 0.93 -20.06
CA ALA A 157 -16.14 -0.01 -20.98
C ALA A 157 -14.72 0.45 -21.39
N LEU A 158 -14.55 1.74 -21.66
CA LEU A 158 -13.24 2.36 -21.97
C LEU A 158 -12.28 2.25 -20.79
N SER A 159 -12.75 2.56 -19.58
CA SER A 159 -11.95 2.45 -18.35
C SER A 159 -11.50 1.01 -18.10
N ALA A 160 -12.38 0.02 -18.33
CA ALA A 160 -12.05 -1.39 -18.20
C ALA A 160 -10.97 -1.87 -19.19
N LEU A 161 -10.84 -1.20 -20.33
CA LEU A 161 -9.77 -1.42 -21.31
C LEU A 161 -8.49 -0.61 -21.04
N GLY A 162 -8.46 0.18 -19.96
CA GLY A 162 -7.34 1.09 -19.68
C GLY A 162 -7.29 2.34 -20.58
N ARG A 163 -8.34 2.61 -21.37
CA ARG A 163 -8.46 3.81 -22.24
C ARG A 163 -8.97 5.00 -21.42
N HIS A 164 -8.19 5.39 -20.40
CA HIS A 164 -8.64 6.32 -19.36
C HIS A 164 -8.90 7.75 -19.87
N GLU A 165 -8.15 8.27 -20.86
CA GLU A 165 -8.39 9.59 -21.44
C GLU A 165 -9.77 9.68 -22.12
N GLU A 166 -10.12 8.64 -22.85
CA GLU A 166 -11.41 8.55 -23.54
C GLU A 166 -12.54 8.34 -22.53
N ALA A 167 -12.30 7.52 -21.48
CA ALA A 167 -13.24 7.35 -20.38
C ALA A 167 -13.53 8.67 -19.66
N VAL A 168 -12.50 9.47 -19.36
CA VAL A 168 -12.67 10.82 -18.77
C VAL A 168 -13.50 11.73 -19.65
N THR A 169 -13.31 11.66 -20.97
CA THR A 169 -14.12 12.42 -21.93
C THR A 169 -15.59 12.03 -21.84
N ASP A 170 -15.89 10.74 -21.87
CA ASP A 170 -17.26 10.23 -21.78
C ASP A 170 -17.91 10.54 -20.42
N TYR A 171 -17.20 10.33 -19.31
CA TYR A 171 -17.71 10.71 -17.99
C TYR A 171 -17.93 12.23 -17.87
N THR A 172 -17.12 13.04 -18.55
CA THR A 172 -17.32 14.50 -18.58
C THR A 172 -18.62 14.85 -19.29
N HIS A 173 -18.95 14.17 -20.39
CA HIS A 173 -20.27 14.30 -21.00
C HIS A 173 -21.38 13.80 -20.07
N ALA A 174 -21.19 12.65 -19.42
CA ALA A 174 -22.18 12.12 -18.48
C ALA A 174 -22.48 13.08 -17.33
N VAL A 175 -21.47 13.67 -16.67
CA VAL A 175 -21.69 14.64 -15.58
C VAL A 175 -22.28 15.96 -16.07
N ARG A 176 -22.06 16.35 -17.32
CA ARG A 176 -22.72 17.51 -17.93
C ARG A 176 -24.22 17.26 -18.10
N VAL A 177 -24.59 16.06 -18.57
CA VAL A 177 -26.00 15.67 -18.78
C VAL A 177 -26.71 15.47 -17.44
N ASN A 178 -26.07 14.77 -16.49
CA ASN A 178 -26.63 14.56 -15.15
C ASN A 178 -25.62 14.96 -14.05
N PRO A 179 -25.56 16.25 -13.66
CA PRO A 179 -24.61 16.75 -12.66
C PRO A 179 -24.92 16.30 -11.22
N ARG A 180 -26.02 15.57 -10.99
CA ARG A 180 -26.38 15.05 -9.66
C ARG A 180 -26.10 13.54 -9.50
N HIS A 181 -25.40 12.93 -10.44
CA HIS A 181 -25.11 11.50 -10.38
C HIS A 181 -23.75 11.23 -9.73
N PRO A 182 -23.66 10.79 -8.45
CA PRO A 182 -22.39 10.71 -7.71
C PRO A 182 -21.42 9.68 -8.31
N ARG A 183 -21.94 8.56 -8.89
CA ARG A 183 -21.10 7.53 -9.48
C ARG A 183 -20.35 8.00 -10.72
N ALA A 184 -20.88 8.93 -11.49
CA ALA A 184 -20.20 9.47 -12.67
C ALA A 184 -18.92 10.24 -12.26
N TYR A 185 -18.99 11.03 -11.20
CA TYR A 185 -17.80 11.67 -10.63
C TYR A 185 -16.82 10.65 -10.04
N LEU A 186 -17.32 9.64 -9.33
CA LEU A 186 -16.48 8.58 -8.78
C LEU A 186 -15.67 7.86 -9.89
N TYR A 187 -16.33 7.40 -10.95
CA TYR A 187 -15.64 6.67 -12.02
C TYR A 187 -14.73 7.57 -12.88
N ARG A 188 -15.10 8.85 -13.06
CA ARG A 188 -14.19 9.81 -13.67
C ARG A 188 -12.94 10.02 -12.83
N ALA A 189 -13.08 10.13 -11.52
CA ALA A 189 -11.97 10.25 -10.59
C ALA A 189 -11.02 9.06 -10.63
N LEU A 190 -11.56 7.83 -10.72
CA LEU A 190 -10.73 6.62 -10.86
C LEU A 190 -9.89 6.64 -12.14
N SER A 191 -10.48 7.11 -13.24
CA SER A 191 -9.75 7.26 -14.51
C SER A 191 -8.73 8.40 -14.46
N LEU A 192 -9.03 9.50 -13.78
CA LEU A 192 -8.11 10.62 -13.56
C LEU A 192 -6.91 10.22 -12.69
N ASP A 193 -7.14 9.44 -11.63
CA ASP A 193 -6.08 8.90 -10.78
C ASP A 193 -5.14 7.98 -11.56
N ALA A 194 -5.71 7.09 -12.38
CA ALA A 194 -4.94 6.21 -13.26
C ALA A 194 -4.08 6.97 -14.28
N LEU A 195 -4.50 8.18 -14.67
CA LEU A 195 -3.75 9.10 -15.54
C LEU A 195 -2.72 9.96 -14.78
N GLY A 196 -2.53 9.76 -13.48
CA GLY A 196 -1.63 10.57 -12.66
C GLY A 196 -2.12 12.00 -12.43
N LYS A 197 -3.45 12.21 -12.39
CA LYS A 197 -4.10 13.51 -12.15
C LYS A 197 -4.82 13.52 -10.79
N PRO A 198 -4.08 13.38 -9.67
CA PRO A 198 -4.68 13.20 -8.35
C PRO A 198 -5.49 14.42 -7.86
N ASP A 199 -5.12 15.64 -8.26
CA ASP A 199 -5.87 16.85 -7.86
C ASP A 199 -7.28 16.87 -8.46
N GLU A 200 -7.40 16.54 -9.74
CA GLU A 200 -8.68 16.44 -10.43
C GLU A 200 -9.51 15.27 -9.87
N ALA A 201 -8.87 14.13 -9.57
CA ALA A 201 -9.52 12.98 -8.96
C ALA A 201 -10.12 13.32 -7.58
N VAL A 202 -9.36 14.01 -6.72
CA VAL A 202 -9.84 14.48 -5.41
C VAL A 202 -11.01 15.43 -5.53
N ALA A 203 -11.00 16.34 -6.49
CA ALA A 203 -12.10 17.29 -6.73
C ALA A 203 -13.40 16.54 -7.10
N ASP A 204 -13.30 15.54 -7.96
CA ASP A 204 -14.43 14.70 -8.35
C ASP A 204 -14.93 13.83 -7.19
N LEU A 205 -14.05 13.17 -6.44
CA LEU A 205 -14.42 12.38 -5.26
C LEU A 205 -15.09 13.24 -4.18
N THR A 206 -14.62 14.47 -4.01
CA THR A 206 -15.24 15.43 -3.10
C THR A 206 -16.66 15.79 -3.57
N THR A 207 -16.85 15.95 -4.88
CA THR A 207 -18.18 16.18 -5.46
C THR A 207 -19.08 14.96 -5.31
N ALA A 208 -18.55 13.75 -5.55
CA ALA A 208 -19.28 12.50 -5.35
C ALA A 208 -19.78 12.37 -3.89
N LEU A 209 -18.92 12.68 -2.91
CA LEU A 209 -19.26 12.64 -1.48
C LEU A 209 -20.24 13.73 -1.06
N ARG A 210 -20.18 14.90 -1.67
CA ARG A 210 -21.17 15.97 -1.44
C ARG A 210 -22.56 15.53 -1.94
N LEU A 211 -22.62 14.79 -3.04
CA LEU A 211 -23.87 14.25 -3.60
C LEU A 211 -24.37 12.99 -2.87
N ASN A 212 -23.45 12.17 -2.39
CA ASN A 212 -23.72 10.98 -1.59
C ASN A 212 -22.80 10.94 -0.35
N PRO A 213 -23.19 11.54 0.78
CA PRO A 213 -22.37 11.62 2.00
C PRO A 213 -22.08 10.27 2.69
N THR A 214 -22.74 9.21 2.26
CA THR A 214 -22.51 7.83 2.76
C THR A 214 -21.86 6.92 1.72
N GLY A 215 -21.25 7.50 0.70
CA GLY A 215 -20.57 6.77 -0.37
C GLY A 215 -19.25 6.15 0.10
N ALA A 216 -19.30 4.96 0.68
CA ALA A 216 -18.14 4.25 1.21
C ALA A 216 -16.99 4.15 0.19
N GLU A 217 -17.30 3.77 -1.05
CA GLU A 217 -16.32 3.67 -2.13
C GLU A 217 -15.62 5.01 -2.43
N ALA A 218 -16.33 6.12 -2.41
CA ALA A 218 -15.74 7.42 -2.66
C ALA A 218 -14.81 7.88 -1.52
N PHE A 219 -15.13 7.56 -0.26
CA PHE A 219 -14.20 7.75 0.86
C PHE A 219 -12.96 6.88 0.71
N TRP A 220 -13.15 5.60 0.38
CA TRP A 220 -12.06 4.66 0.16
C TRP A 220 -11.08 5.17 -0.91
N GLN A 221 -11.58 5.53 -2.07
CA GLN A 221 -10.74 5.98 -3.17
C GLN A 221 -10.06 7.33 -2.86
N ARG A 222 -10.77 8.27 -2.22
CA ARG A 222 -10.17 9.58 -1.88
C ARG A 222 -9.09 9.43 -0.81
N ALA A 223 -9.29 8.57 0.18
CA ALA A 223 -8.28 8.24 1.18
C ALA A 223 -7.00 7.69 0.53
N ARG A 224 -7.13 6.77 -0.44
CA ARG A 224 -5.99 6.22 -1.17
C ARG A 224 -5.24 7.27 -1.99
N VAL A 225 -5.97 8.16 -2.65
CA VAL A 225 -5.33 9.27 -3.38
C VAL A 225 -4.58 10.20 -2.42
N TRP A 226 -5.17 10.54 -1.25
CA TRP A 226 -4.49 11.34 -0.23
C TRP A 226 -3.24 10.63 0.31
N ALA A 227 -3.32 9.33 0.62
CA ALA A 227 -2.19 8.52 1.06
C ALA A 227 -1.03 8.53 0.05
N GLY A 228 -1.33 8.31 -1.23
CA GLY A 228 -0.34 8.37 -2.32
C GLY A 228 0.33 9.73 -2.50
N ARG A 229 -0.29 10.80 -1.99
CA ARG A 229 0.26 12.17 -1.99
C ARG A 229 1.00 12.53 -0.70
N GLY A 230 1.07 11.63 0.27
CA GLY A 230 1.63 11.90 1.59
C GLY A 230 0.76 12.81 2.47
N GLU A 231 -0.51 13.00 2.14
CA GLU A 231 -1.46 13.82 2.89
C GLU A 231 -2.16 12.94 3.96
N HIS A 232 -1.34 12.40 4.86
CA HIS A 232 -1.70 11.34 5.80
C HIS A 232 -2.91 11.68 6.69
N GLU A 233 -3.00 12.92 7.21
CA GLU A 233 -4.13 13.34 8.05
C GLU A 233 -5.45 13.33 7.29
N LYS A 234 -5.43 13.70 6.00
CA LYS A 234 -6.63 13.67 5.16
C LYS A 234 -7.04 12.23 4.85
N ALA A 235 -6.07 11.35 4.59
CA ALA A 235 -6.31 9.92 4.40
C ALA A 235 -6.94 9.30 5.67
N VAL A 236 -6.38 9.55 6.86
CA VAL A 236 -6.94 9.13 8.16
C VAL A 236 -8.38 9.60 8.34
N SER A 237 -8.67 10.86 7.98
CA SER A 237 -10.03 11.41 8.06
C SER A 237 -11.01 10.61 7.21
N ASP A 238 -10.68 10.35 5.95
CA ASP A 238 -11.55 9.63 5.01
C ASP A 238 -11.72 8.14 5.39
N PHE A 239 -10.64 7.44 5.77
CA PHE A 239 -10.75 6.09 6.32
C PHE A 239 -11.60 6.06 7.61
N THR A 240 -11.54 7.10 8.43
CA THR A 240 -12.38 7.19 9.62
C THR A 240 -13.86 7.33 9.27
N TRP A 241 -14.21 8.09 8.24
CA TRP A 241 -15.58 8.16 7.74
C TRP A 241 -16.04 6.82 7.13
N LEU A 242 -15.19 6.18 6.34
CA LEU A 242 -15.46 4.84 5.82
C LEU A 242 -15.76 3.85 6.95
N LEU A 243 -14.92 3.82 7.99
CA LEU A 243 -15.07 2.91 9.14
C LEU A 243 -16.26 3.25 10.06
N ARG A 244 -16.89 4.41 9.92
CA ARG A 244 -18.19 4.70 10.53
C ARG A 244 -19.33 4.07 9.74
N ILE A 245 -19.20 3.97 8.43
CA ILE A 245 -20.18 3.34 7.52
C ILE A 245 -20.05 1.83 7.59
N ASP A 246 -18.82 1.33 7.48
CA ASP A 246 -18.47 -0.09 7.60
C ASP A 246 -17.39 -0.31 8.65
N PRO A 247 -17.76 -0.55 9.93
CA PRO A 247 -16.82 -0.75 11.02
C PRO A 247 -16.00 -2.03 10.94
N LYS A 248 -16.36 -2.96 10.04
CA LYS A 248 -15.73 -4.27 9.88
C LYS A 248 -14.95 -4.42 8.56
N HIS A 249 -14.48 -3.32 8.01
CA HIS A 249 -13.65 -3.30 6.81
C HIS A 249 -12.17 -3.51 7.17
N PRO A 250 -11.57 -4.71 7.01
CA PRO A 250 -10.23 -5.01 7.48
C PRO A 250 -9.16 -4.17 6.74
N ASP A 251 -9.28 -4.02 5.42
CA ASP A 251 -8.33 -3.23 4.63
C ASP A 251 -8.32 -1.75 5.03
N ALA A 252 -9.48 -1.18 5.34
CA ALA A 252 -9.56 0.22 5.78
C ALA A 252 -8.91 0.43 7.15
N LEU A 253 -9.03 -0.54 8.06
CA LEU A 253 -8.31 -0.54 9.32
C LEU A 253 -6.80 -0.66 9.10
N ASN A 254 -6.37 -1.59 8.23
CA ASN A 254 -4.95 -1.75 7.92
C ASN A 254 -4.38 -0.47 7.30
N LEU A 255 -5.00 0.10 6.27
CA LEU A 255 -4.50 1.30 5.62
C LEU A 255 -4.53 2.52 6.55
N ARG A 256 -5.59 2.71 7.37
CA ARG A 256 -5.59 3.79 8.37
C ARG A 256 -4.48 3.60 9.41
N GLY A 257 -4.21 2.36 9.80
CA GLY A 257 -3.08 2.02 10.66
C GLY A 257 -1.74 2.40 10.04
N VAL A 258 -1.56 2.17 8.74
CA VAL A 258 -0.37 2.62 8.00
C VAL A 258 -0.25 4.14 8.05
N GLU A 259 -1.33 4.87 7.75
CA GLU A 259 -1.32 6.33 7.80
C GLU A 259 -1.02 6.88 9.22
N TYR A 260 -1.53 6.24 10.28
CA TYR A 260 -1.14 6.58 11.65
C TYR A 260 0.33 6.31 11.93
N ALA A 261 0.92 5.25 11.36
CA ALA A 261 2.34 4.94 11.52
C ALA A 261 3.22 6.00 10.84
N GLU A 262 2.85 6.47 9.64
CA GLU A 262 3.52 7.58 8.95
C GLU A 262 3.47 8.89 9.76
N LEU A 263 2.35 9.15 10.42
CA LEU A 263 2.19 10.27 11.36
C LEU A 263 2.91 10.04 12.72
N ARG A 264 3.64 8.93 12.88
CA ARG A 264 4.30 8.49 14.12
C ARG A 264 3.34 8.23 15.29
N GLU A 265 2.05 8.08 15.03
CA GLU A 265 1.01 7.76 16.00
C GLU A 265 0.89 6.24 16.22
N HIS A 266 2.01 5.59 16.52
CA HIS A 266 2.14 4.12 16.54
C HIS A 266 1.14 3.42 17.47
N ALA A 267 0.70 4.04 18.56
CA ALA A 267 -0.32 3.46 19.44
C ALA A 267 -1.68 3.31 18.74
N LYS A 268 -2.08 4.31 17.92
CA LYS A 268 -3.30 4.23 17.13
C LYS A 268 -3.15 3.22 15.98
N ALA A 269 -1.99 3.18 15.36
CA ALA A 269 -1.66 2.19 14.32
C ALA A 269 -1.82 0.76 14.85
N VAL A 270 -1.20 0.44 15.99
CA VAL A 270 -1.31 -0.88 16.65
C VAL A 270 -2.75 -1.24 16.97
N ALA A 271 -3.56 -0.28 17.42
CA ALA A 271 -4.98 -0.53 17.71
C ALA A 271 -5.77 -0.91 16.45
N ASP A 272 -5.55 -0.20 15.32
CA ASP A 272 -6.22 -0.50 14.05
C ASP A 272 -5.75 -1.82 13.45
N PHE A 273 -4.43 -2.09 13.42
CA PHE A 273 -3.89 -3.37 12.98
C PHE A 273 -4.42 -4.55 13.82
N THR A 274 -4.54 -4.37 15.15
CA THR A 274 -5.09 -5.41 16.02
C THR A 274 -6.54 -5.74 15.67
N ARG A 275 -7.34 -4.73 15.33
CA ARG A 275 -8.71 -4.94 14.86
C ARG A 275 -8.75 -5.59 13.48
N ALA A 276 -7.88 -5.20 12.56
CA ALA A 276 -7.77 -5.81 11.23
C ALA A 276 -7.42 -7.31 11.34
N VAL A 277 -6.39 -7.65 12.14
CA VAL A 277 -6.01 -9.05 12.44
C VAL A 277 -7.15 -9.86 13.05
N ALA A 278 -7.99 -9.25 13.89
CA ALA A 278 -9.12 -9.94 14.49
C ALA A 278 -10.26 -10.21 13.48
N LEU A 279 -10.39 -9.39 12.44
CA LEU A 279 -11.38 -9.55 11.38
C LEU A 279 -10.94 -10.54 10.31
N ASP A 280 -9.66 -10.49 9.94
CA ASP A 280 -9.03 -11.43 9.01
C ASP A 280 -7.72 -11.95 9.60
N PRO A 281 -7.77 -13.11 10.28
CA PRO A 281 -6.58 -13.71 10.88
C PRO A 281 -5.59 -14.31 9.89
N ASP A 282 -5.97 -14.55 8.66
CA ASP A 282 -5.13 -15.18 7.65
C ASP A 282 -4.40 -14.16 6.75
N ASP A 283 -4.77 -12.88 6.83
CA ASP A 283 -4.01 -11.81 6.17
C ASP A 283 -2.72 -11.48 6.96
N PRO A 284 -1.53 -11.69 6.37
CA PRO A 284 -0.25 -11.38 7.01
C PRO A 284 0.03 -9.86 7.11
N ALA A 285 -0.56 -9.03 6.25
CA ALA A 285 -0.18 -7.62 6.11
C ALA A 285 -0.43 -6.78 7.37
N PRO A 286 -1.59 -6.85 8.05
CA PRO A 286 -1.79 -6.09 9.29
C PRO A 286 -0.86 -6.53 10.43
N ARG A 287 -0.52 -7.84 10.51
CA ARG A 287 0.46 -8.32 11.49
C ARG A 287 1.86 -7.79 11.21
N PHE A 288 2.29 -7.84 9.95
CA PHE A 288 3.58 -7.30 9.55
C PHE A 288 3.71 -5.82 9.91
N ASN A 289 2.69 -5.01 9.59
CA ASN A 289 2.64 -3.58 9.88
C ASN A 289 2.58 -3.30 11.39
N ARG A 290 1.86 -4.14 12.15
CA ARG A 290 1.83 -4.06 13.62
C ARG A 290 3.20 -4.37 14.22
N GLY A 291 3.88 -5.40 13.75
CA GLY A 291 5.25 -5.74 14.13
C GLY A 291 6.22 -4.59 13.89
N LEU A 292 6.16 -3.93 12.73
CA LEU A 292 6.96 -2.73 12.46
C LEU A 292 6.66 -1.60 13.45
N SER A 293 5.39 -1.37 13.78
CA SER A 293 4.99 -0.35 14.77
C SER A 293 5.48 -0.71 16.18
N HIS A 294 5.50 -1.99 16.55
CA HIS A 294 6.08 -2.48 17.79
C HIS A 294 7.60 -2.28 17.86
N VAL A 295 8.33 -2.48 16.75
CA VAL A 295 9.77 -2.15 16.68
C VAL A 295 9.98 -0.65 16.95
N ARG A 296 9.20 0.22 16.32
CA ARG A 296 9.31 1.68 16.51
C ARG A 296 9.03 2.13 17.96
N THR A 297 8.15 1.43 18.65
CA THR A 297 7.83 1.68 20.07
C THR A 297 8.71 0.88 21.04
N LYS A 298 9.75 0.20 20.54
CA LYS A 298 10.67 -0.66 21.34
C LYS A 298 9.99 -1.82 22.06
N ASN A 299 8.81 -2.24 21.64
CA ASN A 299 8.15 -3.44 22.11
C ASN A 299 8.60 -4.65 21.28
N LEU A 300 9.88 -5.01 21.42
CA LEU A 300 10.51 -6.06 20.61
C LEU A 300 9.87 -7.45 20.79
N PRO A 301 9.45 -7.89 22.00
CA PRO A 301 8.76 -9.18 22.14
C PRO A 301 7.50 -9.27 21.26
N ALA A 302 6.62 -8.28 21.30
CA ALA A 302 5.42 -8.27 20.49
C ALA A 302 5.72 -8.22 18.98
N ALA A 303 6.78 -7.51 18.58
CA ALA A 303 7.23 -7.49 17.18
C ALA A 303 7.67 -8.88 16.71
N ILE A 304 8.45 -9.60 17.53
CA ILE A 304 8.92 -10.95 17.23
C ILE A 304 7.75 -11.94 17.12
N ASP A 305 6.76 -11.83 18.00
CA ASP A 305 5.55 -12.66 17.95
C ASP A 305 4.77 -12.40 16.65
N ASP A 306 4.57 -11.14 16.27
CA ASP A 306 3.89 -10.78 15.04
C ASP A 306 4.63 -11.28 13.79
N PHE A 307 5.95 -11.06 13.70
CA PHE A 307 6.74 -11.56 12.56
C PHE A 307 6.81 -13.09 12.54
N THR A 308 6.76 -13.76 13.69
CA THR A 308 6.72 -15.22 13.76
C THR A 308 5.43 -15.75 13.15
N GLU A 309 4.32 -15.11 13.42
CA GLU A 309 3.04 -15.50 12.84
C GLU A 309 2.95 -15.14 11.34
N VAL A 310 3.55 -14.03 10.90
CA VAL A 310 3.70 -13.71 9.46
C VAL A 310 4.51 -14.81 8.76
N ILE A 311 5.64 -15.25 9.33
CA ILE A 311 6.44 -16.34 8.76
C ILE A 311 5.65 -17.65 8.69
N ARG A 312 4.78 -17.93 9.66
CA ARG A 312 3.91 -19.10 9.62
C ARG A 312 2.92 -19.04 8.45
N LEU A 313 2.36 -17.84 8.18
CA LEU A 313 1.41 -17.61 7.08
C LEU A 313 2.08 -17.56 5.71
N THR A 314 3.29 -16.98 5.66
CA THR A 314 4.05 -16.76 4.41
C THR A 314 5.51 -17.21 4.57
N PRO A 315 5.77 -18.55 4.61
CA PRO A 315 7.10 -19.09 4.95
C PRO A 315 8.18 -18.80 3.89
N ASP A 316 7.79 -18.36 2.71
CA ASP A 316 8.70 -18.05 1.60
C ASP A 316 8.91 -16.53 1.40
N ASP A 317 8.36 -15.69 2.28
CA ASP A 317 8.61 -14.24 2.25
C ASP A 317 9.87 -13.89 3.06
N PRO A 318 10.97 -13.45 2.42
CA PRO A 318 12.20 -13.09 3.12
C PRO A 318 12.06 -11.85 4.01
N ALA A 319 11.08 -10.97 3.76
CA ALA A 319 10.94 -9.71 4.49
C ALA A 319 10.63 -9.93 5.97
N ALA A 320 9.78 -10.89 6.30
CA ALA A 320 9.42 -11.19 7.69
C ALA A 320 10.62 -11.74 8.47
N PHE A 321 11.44 -12.62 7.87
CA PHE A 321 12.68 -13.10 8.47
C PHE A 321 13.67 -11.96 8.72
N VAL A 322 13.84 -11.04 7.76
CA VAL A 322 14.73 -9.87 7.91
C VAL A 322 14.27 -9.01 9.08
N GLN A 323 12.99 -8.69 9.19
CA GLN A 323 12.48 -7.83 10.26
C GLN A 323 12.57 -8.52 11.64
N ARG A 324 12.24 -9.82 11.70
CA ARG A 324 12.42 -10.59 12.96
C ARG A 324 13.89 -10.69 13.33
N GLY A 325 14.79 -10.92 12.38
CA GLY A 325 16.22 -10.93 12.58
C GLY A 325 16.75 -9.62 13.20
N TYR A 326 16.29 -8.46 12.72
CA TYR A 326 16.66 -7.19 13.36
C TYR A 326 16.10 -7.04 14.78
N ALA A 327 14.85 -7.42 15.01
CA ALA A 327 14.25 -7.37 16.35
C ALA A 327 15.00 -8.29 17.33
N LEU A 328 15.37 -9.50 16.91
CA LEU A 328 16.18 -10.44 17.68
C LEU A 328 17.60 -9.90 17.94
N HIS A 329 18.21 -9.25 16.93
CA HIS A 329 19.51 -8.62 17.10
C HIS A 329 19.47 -7.50 18.18
N GLU A 330 18.43 -6.68 18.20
CA GLU A 330 18.24 -5.67 19.26
C GLU A 330 18.02 -6.32 20.63
N GLN A 331 17.32 -7.46 20.71
CA GLN A 331 17.16 -8.24 21.94
C GLN A 331 18.40 -9.03 22.37
N ARG A 332 19.49 -8.96 21.59
CA ARG A 332 20.75 -9.71 21.81
C ARG A 332 20.60 -11.24 21.67
N GLU A 333 19.61 -11.70 20.93
CA GLU A 333 19.41 -13.12 20.60
C GLU A 333 20.16 -13.47 19.30
N ALA A 334 21.49 -13.49 19.39
CA ALA A 334 22.38 -13.52 18.23
C ALA A 334 22.18 -14.77 17.34
N GLU A 335 22.05 -15.95 17.94
CA GLU A 335 21.92 -17.23 17.21
C GLU A 335 20.64 -17.27 16.39
N ARG A 336 19.53 -16.82 16.98
CA ARG A 336 18.23 -16.74 16.29
C ARG A 336 18.25 -15.70 15.17
N ALA A 337 18.87 -14.54 15.43
CA ALA A 337 19.02 -13.50 14.43
C ALA A 337 19.83 -13.97 13.21
N VAL A 338 20.96 -14.66 13.43
CA VAL A 338 21.77 -15.26 12.35
C VAL A 338 20.95 -16.27 11.55
N ALA A 339 20.19 -17.13 12.22
CA ALA A 339 19.34 -18.13 11.55
C ALA A 339 18.29 -17.45 10.64
N ASP A 340 17.63 -16.40 11.12
CA ASP A 340 16.63 -15.65 10.35
C ASP A 340 17.24 -14.95 9.14
N PHE A 341 18.37 -14.24 9.32
CA PHE A 341 19.05 -13.62 8.19
C PHE A 341 19.57 -14.65 7.18
N THR A 342 20.04 -15.80 7.65
CA THR A 342 20.46 -16.89 6.76
C THR A 342 19.29 -17.43 5.96
N ARG A 343 18.13 -17.62 6.59
CA ARG A 343 16.93 -18.05 5.88
C ARG A 343 16.46 -17.00 4.87
N ALA A 344 16.52 -15.73 5.23
CA ALA A 344 16.20 -14.63 4.30
C ALA A 344 17.14 -14.60 3.07
N ILE A 345 18.43 -14.89 3.27
CA ILE A 345 19.42 -15.00 2.18
C ILE A 345 19.14 -16.19 1.28
N GLU A 346 18.79 -17.36 1.86
CA GLU A 346 18.39 -18.53 1.07
C GLU A 346 17.19 -18.26 0.17
N LEU A 347 16.18 -17.53 0.70
CA LEU A 347 14.97 -17.16 -0.03
C LEU A 347 15.21 -16.07 -1.08
N ASN A 348 16.08 -15.11 -0.76
CA ASN A 348 16.43 -14.01 -1.67
C ASN A 348 17.93 -13.70 -1.60
N PRO A 349 18.77 -14.40 -2.36
CA PRO A 349 20.22 -14.18 -2.38
C PRO A 349 20.67 -12.79 -2.84
N GLU A 350 19.80 -12.07 -3.54
CA GLU A 350 20.09 -10.71 -4.01
C GLU A 350 19.66 -9.62 -2.99
N GLY A 351 19.09 -10.03 -1.88
CA GLY A 351 18.61 -9.13 -0.81
C GLY A 351 19.72 -8.62 0.10
N GLY A 352 20.37 -7.51 -0.22
CA GLY A 352 21.50 -6.95 0.55
C GLY A 352 21.23 -6.68 2.03
N ARG A 353 19.97 -6.39 2.43
CA ARG A 353 19.58 -6.10 3.82
C ARG A 353 19.80 -7.28 4.78
N ALA A 354 19.62 -8.51 4.31
CA ALA A 354 19.83 -9.70 5.14
C ALA A 354 21.34 -9.92 5.43
N TYR A 355 22.18 -9.75 4.43
CA TYR A 355 23.65 -9.77 4.62
C TYR A 355 24.11 -8.66 5.57
N PHE A 356 23.63 -7.45 5.39
CA PHE A 356 23.95 -6.32 6.28
C PHE A 356 23.54 -6.63 7.74
N GLY A 357 22.32 -7.15 7.95
CA GLY A 357 21.86 -7.55 9.28
C GLY A 357 22.71 -8.64 9.90
N ARG A 358 23.08 -9.67 9.13
CA ARG A 358 23.92 -10.77 9.62
C ARG A 358 25.36 -10.29 9.93
N ALA A 359 25.91 -9.38 9.12
CA ALA A 359 27.20 -8.73 9.38
C ALA A 359 27.20 -7.98 10.72
N LEU A 360 26.13 -7.25 11.05
CA LEU A 360 25.99 -6.57 12.34
C LEU A 360 26.03 -7.55 13.51
N VAL A 361 25.35 -8.71 13.38
CA VAL A 361 25.35 -9.76 14.42
C VAL A 361 26.73 -10.36 14.56
N HIS A 362 27.40 -10.76 13.46
CA HIS A 362 28.74 -11.34 13.47
C HIS A 362 29.77 -10.37 14.07
N ARG A 363 29.74 -9.09 13.70
CA ARG A 363 30.60 -8.06 14.29
C ARG A 363 30.42 -7.97 15.80
N ARG A 364 29.17 -7.97 16.29
CA ARG A 364 28.89 -7.92 17.74
C ARG A 364 29.32 -9.18 18.48
N LYS A 365 29.36 -10.34 17.83
CA LYS A 365 29.91 -11.60 18.36
C LYS A 365 31.43 -11.63 18.34
N GLY A 366 32.11 -10.70 17.68
CA GLY A 366 33.54 -10.69 17.48
C GLY A 366 34.01 -11.55 16.30
N ASP A 367 33.11 -12.15 15.54
CA ASP A 367 33.43 -12.92 14.32
C ASP A 367 33.65 -11.94 13.15
N LEU A 368 34.79 -11.25 13.20
CA LEU A 368 35.13 -10.22 12.22
C LEU A 368 35.30 -10.76 10.79
N PRO A 369 35.87 -11.99 10.56
CA PRO A 369 35.92 -12.56 9.21
C PRO A 369 34.56 -12.79 8.58
N ALA A 370 33.61 -13.39 9.31
CA ALA A 370 32.24 -13.58 8.83
C ALA A 370 31.52 -12.24 8.61
N ALA A 371 31.70 -11.28 9.53
CA ALA A 371 31.15 -9.94 9.40
C ALA A 371 31.66 -9.21 8.14
N LEU A 372 32.95 -9.32 7.83
CA LEU A 372 33.58 -8.72 6.65
C LEU A 372 33.04 -9.31 5.34
N ALA A 373 32.89 -10.64 5.30
CA ALA A 373 32.34 -11.33 4.15
C ALA A 373 30.90 -10.87 3.87
N ASP A 374 30.06 -10.85 4.92
CA ASP A 374 28.66 -10.43 4.80
C ASP A 374 28.51 -8.93 4.45
N ALA A 375 29.32 -8.05 5.06
CA ALA A 375 29.32 -6.62 4.70
C ALA A 375 29.73 -6.39 3.24
N SER A 376 30.71 -7.16 2.74
CA SER A 376 31.10 -7.13 1.33
C SER A 376 29.98 -7.60 0.42
N ALA A 377 29.33 -8.71 0.77
CA ALA A 377 28.16 -9.22 0.04
C ALA A 377 27.00 -8.21 0.04
N ALA A 378 26.77 -7.47 1.12
CA ALA A 378 25.76 -6.43 1.18
C ALA A 378 26.05 -5.28 0.19
N ILE A 379 27.33 -4.86 0.10
CA ILE A 379 27.79 -3.81 -0.84
C ILE A 379 27.64 -4.28 -2.30
N GLU A 380 28.02 -5.52 -2.61
CA GLU A 380 27.86 -6.07 -3.97
C GLU A 380 26.40 -5.97 -4.47
N ARG A 381 25.44 -6.18 -3.56
CA ARG A 381 24.00 -6.15 -3.87
C ARG A 381 23.38 -4.75 -3.82
N ASN A 382 23.97 -3.87 -3.03
CA ASN A 382 23.59 -2.44 -2.98
C ASN A 382 24.81 -1.56 -2.91
N PRO A 383 25.44 -1.23 -4.04
CA PRO A 383 26.63 -0.36 -4.11
C PRO A 383 26.39 1.09 -3.71
N LYS A 384 25.13 1.48 -3.45
CA LYS A 384 24.76 2.83 -2.99
C LYS A 384 24.43 2.89 -1.50
N SER A 385 24.78 1.86 -0.73
CA SER A 385 24.56 1.83 0.72
C SER A 385 25.77 2.39 1.46
N ASP A 386 25.72 3.66 1.85
CA ASP A 386 26.67 4.30 2.76
C ASP A 386 26.87 3.51 4.05
N SER A 387 25.77 3.03 4.64
CA SER A 387 25.76 2.24 5.87
C SER A 387 26.52 0.92 5.72
N ALA A 388 26.46 0.26 4.56
CA ALA A 388 27.20 -0.99 4.33
C ALA A 388 28.70 -0.73 4.18
N PHE A 389 29.09 0.35 3.51
CA PHE A 389 30.49 0.78 3.45
C PHE A 389 31.01 1.16 4.84
N ASN A 390 30.25 1.93 5.62
CA ASN A 390 30.62 2.29 7.00
C ASN A 390 30.77 1.06 7.90
N LEU A 391 29.89 0.06 7.76
CA LEU A 391 29.99 -1.17 8.50
C LEU A 391 31.27 -1.92 8.13
N ARG A 392 31.55 -2.09 6.84
CA ARG A 392 32.77 -2.77 6.38
C ARG A 392 34.03 -2.03 6.80
N ALA A 393 34.03 -0.71 6.68
CA ALA A 393 35.13 0.14 7.16
C ALA A 393 35.41 -0.07 8.66
N SER A 394 34.36 -0.04 9.48
CA SER A 394 34.50 -0.28 10.93
C SER A 394 35.06 -1.67 11.24
N ILE A 395 34.67 -2.70 10.48
CA ILE A 395 35.21 -4.06 10.64
C ILE A 395 36.68 -4.11 10.21
N ARG A 396 37.05 -3.52 9.07
CA ARG A 396 38.44 -3.43 8.59
C ARG A 396 39.34 -2.66 9.55
N TYR A 397 38.81 -1.56 10.12
CA TYR A 397 39.51 -0.81 11.14
C TYR A 397 39.84 -1.67 12.36
N GLN A 398 38.86 -2.46 12.87
CA GLN A 398 39.07 -3.41 13.97
C GLN A 398 40.05 -4.52 13.64
N LEU A 399 40.20 -4.88 12.37
CA LEU A 399 41.19 -5.85 11.88
C LEU A 399 42.58 -5.23 11.65
N GLY A 400 42.74 -3.92 11.84
CA GLY A 400 44.01 -3.18 11.58
C GLY A 400 44.26 -2.83 10.12
N ASP A 401 43.29 -3.08 9.24
CA ASP A 401 43.37 -2.68 7.82
C ASP A 401 42.87 -1.25 7.63
N PHE A 402 43.66 -0.31 8.12
CA PHE A 402 43.28 1.12 8.18
C PHE A 402 43.12 1.77 6.81
N ALA A 403 43.96 1.38 5.84
CA ALA A 403 43.95 1.99 4.52
C ALA A 403 42.66 1.68 3.77
N THR A 404 42.24 0.43 3.77
CA THR A 404 40.99 0.05 3.10
C THR A 404 39.76 0.47 3.91
N ALA A 405 39.87 0.57 5.26
CA ALA A 405 38.84 1.17 6.09
C ALA A 405 38.57 2.64 5.75
N LEU A 406 39.66 3.43 5.62
CA LEU A 406 39.54 4.83 5.20
C LEU A 406 38.94 4.96 3.79
N ALA A 407 39.35 4.10 2.85
CA ALA A 407 38.79 4.09 1.50
C ALA A 407 37.28 3.83 1.50
N ASP A 408 36.79 2.85 2.28
CA ASP A 408 35.36 2.57 2.43
C ASP A 408 34.59 3.74 3.05
N HIS A 409 35.14 4.35 4.13
CA HIS A 409 34.52 5.55 4.72
C HIS A 409 34.45 6.72 3.74
N LEU A 410 35.47 6.92 2.91
CA LEU A 410 35.45 7.96 1.87
C LEU A 410 34.41 7.68 0.81
N THR A 411 34.25 6.42 0.39
CA THR A 411 33.15 6.03 -0.50
C THR A 411 31.78 6.31 0.14
N ALA A 412 31.63 6.04 1.43
CA ALA A 412 30.39 6.37 2.14
C ALA A 412 30.11 7.89 2.16
N VAL A 413 31.14 8.74 2.34
CA VAL A 413 31.01 10.22 2.23
C VAL A 413 30.63 10.64 0.81
N GLU A 414 31.14 9.98 -0.24
CA GLU A 414 30.72 10.27 -1.62
C GLU A 414 29.23 9.96 -1.86
N ILE A 415 28.69 8.93 -1.19
CA ILE A 415 27.28 8.54 -1.28
C ILE A 415 26.39 9.50 -0.50
N ASP A 416 26.74 9.79 0.77
CA ASP A 416 26.07 10.78 1.64
C ASP A 416 27.09 11.76 2.25
N PRO A 417 27.28 12.92 1.60
CA PRO A 417 28.26 13.91 2.05
C PRO A 417 27.92 14.65 3.35
N ASP A 418 26.67 14.56 3.79
CA ASP A 418 26.17 15.28 4.97
C ASP A 418 25.84 14.32 6.13
N ASP A 419 26.24 13.03 6.07
CA ASP A 419 26.16 12.14 7.23
C ASP A 419 27.23 12.48 8.26
N PRO A 420 26.87 13.05 9.44
CA PRO A 420 27.84 13.47 10.42
C PRO A 420 28.62 12.30 11.04
N ALA A 421 28.03 11.10 11.08
CA ALA A 421 28.71 9.92 11.62
C ALA A 421 29.85 9.46 10.71
N THR A 422 29.62 9.42 9.40
CA THR A 422 30.63 9.06 8.41
C THR A 422 31.77 10.08 8.37
N LEU A 423 31.44 11.38 8.35
CA LEU A 423 32.43 12.46 8.42
C LEU A 423 33.30 12.35 9.67
N ASN A 424 32.67 12.03 10.81
CA ASN A 424 33.40 11.83 12.07
C ASN A 424 34.35 10.61 12.00
N HIS A 425 33.91 9.51 11.41
CA HIS A 425 34.78 8.34 11.26
C HIS A 425 36.00 8.63 10.37
N VAL A 426 35.80 9.30 9.23
CA VAL A 426 36.90 9.74 8.36
C VAL A 426 37.88 10.65 9.12
N ALA A 427 37.33 11.64 9.83
CA ALA A 427 38.13 12.61 10.60
C ALA A 427 38.92 11.89 11.71
N TRP A 428 38.30 10.94 12.42
CA TRP A 428 38.98 10.16 13.44
C TRP A 428 40.17 9.38 12.89
N VAL A 429 39.98 8.62 11.81
CA VAL A 429 41.07 7.87 11.16
C VAL A 429 42.20 8.80 10.74
N ARG A 430 41.88 9.92 10.11
CA ARG A 430 42.89 10.91 9.65
C ARG A 430 43.60 11.63 10.79
N ALA A 431 43.00 11.73 11.97
CA ALA A 431 43.59 12.39 13.13
C ALA A 431 44.42 11.44 14.02
N THR A 432 43.98 10.17 14.14
CA THR A 432 44.47 9.28 15.22
C THR A 432 45.10 7.98 14.74
N CYS A 433 45.01 7.63 13.44
CA CYS A 433 45.54 6.39 12.90
C CYS A 433 47.01 6.17 13.29
N PRO A 434 47.39 4.93 13.71
CA PRO A 434 48.81 4.62 14.01
C PRO A 434 49.72 4.74 12.80
N GLN A 435 49.20 4.58 11.57
CA GLN A 435 49.96 4.68 10.32
C GLN A 435 50.06 6.16 9.90
N ASP A 436 51.31 6.64 9.82
CA ASP A 436 51.61 8.05 9.57
C ASP A 436 51.10 8.55 8.20
N ASP A 437 51.19 7.70 7.19
CA ASP A 437 50.82 7.99 5.81
C ASP A 437 49.30 8.12 5.60
N LEU A 438 48.48 7.67 6.55
CA LEU A 438 47.04 7.83 6.53
C LEU A 438 46.53 9.05 7.29
N ARG A 439 47.41 9.71 8.06
CA ARG A 439 47.07 10.92 8.81
C ARG A 439 47.13 12.17 7.95
N ASP A 440 46.10 12.97 8.05
CA ASP A 440 45.98 14.30 7.46
C ASP A 440 45.17 15.20 8.39
N GLY A 441 45.85 15.89 9.27
CA GLY A 441 45.25 16.78 10.26
C GLY A 441 44.41 17.90 9.64
N SER A 442 44.74 18.37 8.44
CA SER A 442 43.99 19.42 7.75
C SER A 442 42.68 18.91 7.21
N ALA A 443 42.67 17.73 6.59
CA ALA A 443 41.46 17.08 6.15
C ALA A 443 40.60 16.60 7.34
N ALA A 444 41.25 16.05 8.39
CA ALA A 444 40.56 15.66 9.62
C ALA A 444 39.82 16.84 10.27
N LEU A 445 40.47 18.01 10.35
CA LEU A 445 39.87 19.21 10.93
C LEU A 445 38.65 19.69 10.12
N ARG A 446 38.74 19.68 8.79
CA ARG A 446 37.62 20.07 7.93
C ARG A 446 36.40 19.15 8.13
N ASP A 447 36.63 17.83 8.11
CA ASP A 447 35.57 16.83 8.21
C ASP A 447 34.95 16.80 9.63
N ALA A 448 35.78 16.93 10.69
CA ALA A 448 35.33 17.03 12.07
C ALA A 448 34.51 18.31 12.35
N LEU A 449 34.92 19.46 11.78
CA LEU A 449 34.15 20.71 11.88
C LEU A 449 32.76 20.54 11.24
N ARG A 450 32.71 19.97 10.04
CA ARG A 450 31.41 19.71 9.36
C ARG A 450 30.53 18.79 10.16
N ALA A 451 31.05 17.69 10.72
CA ALA A 451 30.31 16.80 11.60
C ALA A 451 29.76 17.50 12.85
N CYS A 452 30.57 18.36 13.47
CA CYS A 452 30.15 19.15 14.62
C CYS A 452 29.07 20.18 14.27
N GLU A 453 29.20 20.89 13.13
CA GLU A 453 28.20 21.85 12.63
C GLU A 453 26.84 21.17 12.40
N LEU A 454 26.84 20.03 11.72
CA LEU A 454 25.61 19.25 11.45
C LEU A 454 24.89 18.75 12.71
N THR A 455 25.60 18.73 13.85
CA THR A 455 25.07 18.28 15.15
C THR A 455 25.07 19.38 16.23
N ASP A 456 25.15 20.64 15.82
CA ASP A 456 25.19 21.80 16.73
C ASP A 456 26.24 21.66 17.87
N HIS A 457 27.33 20.95 17.65
CA HIS A 457 28.35 20.60 18.63
C HIS A 457 27.80 19.90 19.90
N ALA A 458 26.68 19.20 19.80
CA ALA A 458 26.03 18.54 20.93
C ALA A 458 26.51 17.10 21.16
N ALA A 459 27.19 16.50 20.18
CA ALA A 459 27.66 15.12 20.25
C ALA A 459 29.07 15.06 20.83
N PRO A 460 29.30 14.52 22.04
CA PRO A 460 30.62 14.51 22.69
C PRO A 460 31.70 13.81 21.85
N GLY A 461 31.39 12.70 21.20
CA GLY A 461 32.33 11.98 20.34
C GLY A 461 32.80 12.78 19.12
N TYR A 462 31.95 13.63 18.55
CA TYR A 462 32.32 14.46 17.40
C TYR A 462 33.22 15.64 17.84
N VAL A 463 32.91 16.20 19.03
CA VAL A 463 33.75 17.24 19.64
C VAL A 463 35.14 16.70 20.05
N ASP A 464 35.20 15.46 20.50
CA ASP A 464 36.43 14.73 20.78
C ASP A 464 37.29 14.52 19.52
N THR A 465 36.66 14.08 18.44
CA THR A 465 37.34 13.97 17.13
C THR A 465 37.86 15.31 16.63
N LEU A 466 37.09 16.37 16.84
CA LEU A 466 37.53 17.74 16.51
C LEU A 466 38.80 18.15 17.33
N ALA A 467 38.82 17.81 18.61
CA ALA A 467 39.99 18.04 19.45
C ALA A 467 41.21 17.22 18.98
N ALA A 468 40.98 15.94 18.60
CA ALA A 468 42.06 15.11 18.04
C ALA A 468 42.63 15.69 16.74
N ALA A 469 41.76 16.20 15.85
CA ALA A 469 42.20 16.85 14.60
C ALA A 469 43.03 18.11 14.85
N TYR A 470 42.68 18.95 15.84
CA TYR A 470 43.51 20.06 16.26
C TYR A 470 44.86 19.60 16.83
N ALA A 471 44.88 18.54 17.63
CA ALA A 471 46.11 17.97 18.21
C ALA A 471 47.04 17.43 17.12
N GLU A 472 46.51 16.78 16.07
CA GLU A 472 47.30 16.29 14.93
C GLU A 472 47.97 17.44 14.16
N LEU A 473 47.34 18.61 14.13
CA LEU A 473 47.94 19.84 13.56
C LEU A 473 48.93 20.57 14.49
N GLY A 474 49.20 20.01 15.70
CA GLY A 474 50.01 20.67 16.71
C GLY A 474 49.34 21.87 17.40
N ARG A 475 48.06 22.10 17.17
CA ARG A 475 47.25 23.19 17.76
C ARG A 475 46.69 22.79 19.12
N PHE A 476 47.57 22.54 20.09
CA PHE A 476 47.22 21.95 21.38
C PHE A 476 46.33 22.85 22.27
N GLU A 477 46.42 24.18 22.12
CA GLU A 477 45.53 25.08 22.86
C GLU A 477 44.07 24.89 22.42
N ASP A 478 43.81 24.78 21.13
CA ASP A 478 42.51 24.50 20.57
C ASP A 478 42.05 23.06 20.93
N ALA A 479 42.97 22.10 20.84
CA ALA A 479 42.70 20.71 21.22
C ALA A 479 42.26 20.59 22.69
N VAL A 480 42.94 21.23 23.61
CA VAL A 480 42.58 21.25 25.05
C VAL A 480 41.20 21.90 25.24
N LYS A 481 40.91 23.01 24.59
CA LYS A 481 39.64 23.71 24.67
C LYS A 481 38.46 22.80 24.25
N TRP A 482 38.59 22.16 23.08
CA TRP A 482 37.52 21.31 22.54
C TRP A 482 37.40 19.99 23.31
N GLN A 483 38.53 19.41 23.79
CA GLN A 483 38.53 18.22 24.61
C GLN A 483 37.85 18.44 25.98
N GLN A 484 38.02 19.61 26.58
CA GLN A 484 37.31 19.99 27.79
C GLN A 484 35.78 20.01 27.56
N LYS A 485 35.36 20.63 26.43
CA LYS A 485 33.95 20.64 26.06
C LYS A 485 33.41 19.22 25.80
N ALA A 486 34.20 18.37 25.16
CA ALA A 486 33.79 16.96 24.94
C ALA A 486 33.60 16.23 26.27
N ALA A 487 34.51 16.39 27.22
CA ALA A 487 34.44 15.80 28.57
C ALA A 487 33.23 16.35 29.37
N GLU A 488 32.87 17.62 29.22
CA GLU A 488 31.68 18.23 29.85
C GLU A 488 30.39 17.65 29.30
N LEU A 489 30.32 17.37 28.00
CA LEU A 489 29.16 16.80 27.32
C LEU A 489 29.05 15.27 27.52
N ALA A 490 30.15 14.60 27.86
CA ALA A 490 30.21 13.16 27.94
C ALA A 490 29.42 12.60 29.13
N PRO A 491 28.76 11.45 28.97
CA PRO A 491 28.18 10.70 30.09
C PRO A 491 29.27 10.34 31.13
N GLU A 492 28.90 10.29 32.41
CA GLU A 492 29.84 10.01 33.52
C GLU A 492 30.72 8.75 33.28
N ALA A 493 30.11 7.70 32.73
CA ALA A 493 30.82 6.45 32.45
C ALA A 493 31.94 6.58 31.41
N SER A 494 31.86 7.55 30.51
CA SER A 494 32.84 7.76 29.42
C SER A 494 33.85 8.88 29.73
N LYS A 495 33.61 9.71 30.73
CA LYS A 495 34.49 10.86 31.10
C LYS A 495 35.94 10.47 31.26
N PRO A 496 36.33 9.37 31.93
CA PRO A 496 37.76 9.03 32.11
C PRO A 496 38.52 8.90 30.79
N GLU A 497 37.88 8.43 29.73
CA GLU A 497 38.50 8.31 28.41
C GLU A 497 38.79 9.70 27.78
N TYR A 498 37.83 10.63 27.88
CA TYR A 498 38.00 12.00 27.39
C TYR A 498 39.05 12.75 28.21
N GLU A 499 39.09 12.56 29.54
CA GLU A 499 40.10 13.14 30.42
C GLU A 499 41.52 12.62 30.16
N SER A 500 41.65 11.35 29.80
CA SER A 500 42.94 10.74 29.39
C SER A 500 43.49 11.44 28.15
N ARG A 501 42.67 11.65 27.12
CA ARG A 501 43.07 12.37 25.91
C ARG A 501 43.38 13.85 26.22
N LEU A 502 42.60 14.49 27.11
CA LEU A 502 42.86 15.85 27.56
C LEU A 502 44.25 16.00 28.21
N ALA A 503 44.67 15.03 29.01
CA ALA A 503 45.98 15.01 29.63
C ALA A 503 47.11 14.97 28.59
N LEU A 504 46.98 14.13 27.55
CA LEU A 504 47.91 14.09 26.43
C LEU A 504 48.05 15.44 25.69
N TYR A 505 46.90 16.07 25.41
CA TYR A 505 46.92 17.35 24.71
C TYR A 505 47.52 18.48 25.54
N ARG A 506 47.36 18.45 26.87
CA ARG A 506 48.06 19.39 27.79
C ARG A 506 49.58 19.18 27.80
N GLU A 507 50.03 17.96 27.56
CA GLU A 507 51.47 17.65 27.39
C GLU A 507 52.01 17.95 25.99
N GLY A 508 51.19 18.46 25.08
CA GLY A 508 51.59 18.71 23.70
C GLY A 508 51.76 17.41 22.87
N LYS A 509 51.04 16.37 23.22
CA LYS A 509 51.12 15.07 22.55
C LYS A 509 49.78 14.76 21.87
N PRO A 510 49.76 14.40 20.56
CA PRO A 510 48.56 13.96 19.91
C PRO A 510 48.22 12.53 20.38
N PHE A 511 46.90 12.21 20.39
CA PHE A 511 46.41 10.85 20.66
C PHE A 511 46.68 9.95 19.43
N ARG A 512 46.99 8.69 19.69
CA ARG A 512 47.11 7.63 18.69
C ARG A 512 46.22 6.46 19.10
N ASP A 513 45.36 6.04 18.19
CA ASP A 513 44.44 4.97 18.42
C ASP A 513 45.16 3.61 18.31
N ALA A 514 45.66 3.12 19.45
CA ALA A 514 46.33 1.82 19.50
C ALA A 514 45.25 0.73 19.50
N ILE A 515 45.01 0.10 18.37
CA ILE A 515 44.28 -1.19 18.37
C ILE A 515 45.21 -2.24 18.94
N GLU A 516 44.88 -2.77 20.14
CA GLU A 516 45.46 -4.02 20.56
C GLU A 516 45.02 -5.07 19.53
N ALA A 517 45.96 -5.60 18.76
CA ALA A 517 45.67 -6.73 17.87
C ALA A 517 44.99 -7.83 18.68
N PRO A 518 43.90 -8.43 18.20
CA PRO A 518 43.31 -9.59 18.88
C PRO A 518 44.43 -10.58 19.15
N ALA A 519 44.57 -10.99 20.42
CA ALA A 519 45.61 -11.94 20.84
C ALA A 519 45.57 -13.12 19.86
N ALA A 520 46.65 -13.35 19.14
CA ALA A 520 46.75 -14.49 18.25
C ALA A 520 46.43 -15.74 19.07
N GLU A 521 45.45 -16.49 18.66
CA GLU A 521 45.23 -17.81 19.26
C GLU A 521 46.55 -18.55 19.22
N PRO A 522 46.96 -19.20 20.31
CA PRO A 522 48.19 -19.95 20.31
C PRO A 522 48.08 -21.05 19.25
N THR A 523 48.90 -20.96 18.22
CA THR A 523 49.09 -22.04 17.27
C THR A 523 49.49 -23.29 18.05
N GLY A 524 48.53 -24.15 18.27
CA GLY A 524 48.79 -25.45 18.90
C GLY A 524 49.58 -26.33 17.95
N ASP A 525 50.91 -26.18 17.96
CA ASP A 525 51.79 -27.25 17.55
C ASP A 525 51.72 -28.34 18.61
N ALA A 526 51.03 -29.40 18.31
CA ALA A 526 51.11 -30.65 19.00
C ALA A 526 51.31 -31.75 17.96
N GLU A 527 52.56 -31.92 17.55
CA GLU A 527 53.03 -33.23 17.14
C GLU A 527 52.90 -34.21 18.30
N GLY A 528 52.25 -35.30 18.09
CA GLY A 528 52.05 -36.37 19.05
C GLY A 528 51.58 -37.62 18.34
N GLU A 529 52.49 -38.21 17.51
CA GLU A 529 52.38 -39.64 17.15
C GLU A 529 52.26 -40.47 18.38
N SER A 530 51.27 -41.33 18.52
CA SER A 530 51.45 -42.67 19.03
C SER A 530 50.33 -43.59 18.54
N SER A 531 50.80 -44.54 17.77
CA SER A 531 50.18 -45.84 17.46
C SER A 531 49.57 -46.52 18.67
N ASN A 532 48.39 -47.11 18.61
CA ASN A 532 48.23 -48.57 18.65
C ASN A 532 46.74 -49.03 18.60
N ARG A 533 46.44 -49.86 17.62
CA ARG A 533 45.80 -51.19 17.58
C ARG A 533 44.72 -51.53 18.62
N ASN A 534 43.72 -52.16 18.02
CA ASN A 534 42.81 -53.22 18.55
C ASN A 534 41.53 -52.65 19.22
N GLY A 535 40.39 -53.00 18.83
CA GLY A 535 39.80 -54.20 18.26
C GLY A 535 38.43 -54.39 18.90
N VAL A 536 37.52 -54.87 18.07
CA VAL A 536 36.15 -55.34 18.26
C VAL A 536 35.05 -54.28 17.89
#